data_98a271bd7922c340fb358d9af55cf32b
#
_entry.id   98a271bd7922c340fb358d9af55cf32b
#
_cell.length_a   1.000
_cell.length_b   1.000
_cell.length_c   1.000
_cell.angle_alpha   90.00
_cell.angle_beta   90.00
_cell.angle_gamma   90.00
#
_symmetry.space_group_name_H-M   'P 1'
#
loop_
_entity.id
_entity.type
_entity.pdbx_description
1 polymer ?
#
loop_
_entity_poly.entity_id
_entity_poly.type
_entity_poly.pdbx_seq_one_letter_code
_entity_poly.pdbx_strand_id
1 'polypeptide(L)'
;MVSVNQQGDGATLQVETPDGIYTVETDWLVVADGARSGIRRMMNLDIDGKIFKDRFLIADVVMKADFPHERWFWFDPPFHPGQSVLLHRQSDNVYRIDFQLGWDADPEEEKKPEKVIPRIKAMLGDEREFELEWVSVYTFQCRRMNAFTHGHVLFVGDAAHQVSPFGARGANSGIQDTDNLCWKLKLVIEGKAPSSLLDSYSEERVFAADENLMNSTRSTDFITPKSKTSLMFRNATLSLAREHSFARALVNSGRLSVPAILTRSSLNTPDSEVFVGDMVPGAPMDDAPMQAQGQDVWLLDNVGRRFMVLVYVKDPAHDGAELSKAFKTLASGPLAPELVLVSEKTGAAPQGIRVLEDRAGRFAERFDAKAGTAYLIRPDQHVAARWRSLDTDKVAAALARATCNLP
;
A
#
# COMPACT_ATOMS: atom_id res chain seq x y z
N MET A 1 -16.63 -16.63 15.29
CA MET A 1 -15.59 -17.65 15.50
C MET A 1 -15.35 -17.81 16.99
N VAL A 2 -15.25 -19.03 17.48
CA VAL A 2 -15.17 -19.37 18.90
C VAL A 2 -13.75 -19.81 19.29
N SER A 3 -13.08 -20.56 18.42
CA SER A 3 -11.70 -20.99 18.65
C SER A 3 -10.89 -21.17 17.36
N VAL A 4 -9.59 -21.03 17.48
CA VAL A 4 -8.59 -21.34 16.46
C VAL A 4 -7.54 -22.24 17.06
N ASN A 5 -7.23 -23.33 16.40
CA ASN A 5 -6.16 -24.23 16.81
C ASN A 5 -5.31 -24.63 15.60
N GLN A 6 -3.99 -24.60 15.74
CA GLN A 6 -3.06 -25.10 14.74
C GLN A 6 -2.56 -26.47 15.16
N GLN A 7 -2.76 -27.48 14.31
CA GLN A 7 -2.24 -28.84 14.54
C GLN A 7 -1.74 -29.39 13.20
N GLY A 8 -0.50 -29.88 13.19
CA GLY A 8 0.11 -30.42 11.99
C GLY A 8 0.25 -29.36 10.88
N ASP A 9 -0.22 -29.69 9.69
CA ASP A 9 -0.04 -28.89 8.47
C ASP A 9 -1.26 -27.98 8.15
N GLY A 10 -1.99 -27.51 9.17
CA GLY A 10 -3.16 -26.66 8.93
C GLY A 10 -3.71 -25.98 10.18
N ALA A 11 -4.89 -25.43 10.05
CA ALA A 11 -5.65 -24.80 11.13
C ALA A 11 -7.08 -25.36 11.22
N THR A 12 -7.56 -25.56 12.45
CA THR A 12 -8.93 -25.95 12.76
C THR A 12 -9.64 -24.82 13.45
N LEU A 13 -10.82 -24.45 12.94
CA LEU A 13 -11.63 -23.35 13.41
C LEU A 13 -12.97 -23.86 13.92
N GLN A 14 -13.46 -23.34 15.04
CA GLN A 14 -14.85 -23.49 15.42
C GLN A 14 -15.61 -22.18 15.15
N VAL A 15 -16.67 -22.28 14.38
CA VAL A 15 -17.50 -21.16 13.94
C VAL A 15 -18.88 -21.32 14.51
N GLU A 16 -19.33 -20.34 15.29
CA GLU A 16 -20.68 -20.25 15.84
C GLU A 16 -21.58 -19.46 14.89
N THR A 17 -22.73 -20.00 14.60
CA THR A 17 -23.81 -19.37 13.83
C THR A 17 -25.14 -19.51 14.59
N PRO A 18 -26.21 -18.83 14.18
CA PRO A 18 -27.53 -19.04 14.76
C PRO A 18 -28.02 -20.49 14.75
N ASP A 19 -27.53 -21.29 13.78
CA ASP A 19 -27.90 -22.71 13.61
C ASP A 19 -27.01 -23.68 14.40
N GLY A 20 -25.98 -23.20 15.10
CA GLY A 20 -25.05 -23.97 15.91
C GLY A 20 -23.58 -23.76 15.60
N ILE A 21 -22.74 -24.58 16.23
CA ILE A 21 -21.28 -24.56 16.06
C ILE A 21 -20.89 -25.65 15.06
N TYR A 22 -20.04 -25.28 14.10
CA TYR A 22 -19.43 -26.24 13.17
C TYR A 22 -17.91 -26.04 13.10
N THR A 23 -17.21 -27.07 12.65
CA THR A 23 -15.76 -27.08 12.50
C THR A 23 -15.37 -26.85 11.04
N VAL A 24 -14.35 -26.01 10.83
CA VAL A 24 -13.69 -25.80 9.53
C VAL A 24 -12.22 -26.20 9.67
N GLU A 25 -11.78 -27.10 8.81
CA GLU A 25 -10.38 -27.46 8.66
C GLU A 25 -9.83 -26.82 7.39
N THR A 26 -8.64 -26.27 7.44
CA THR A 26 -8.01 -25.57 6.32
C THR A 26 -6.49 -25.69 6.38
N ASP A 27 -5.86 -25.76 5.21
CA ASP A 27 -4.39 -25.75 5.12
C ASP A 27 -3.81 -24.39 5.49
N TRP A 28 -4.52 -23.31 5.13
CA TRP A 28 -4.08 -21.93 5.41
C TRP A 28 -5.25 -21.06 5.87
N LEU A 29 -5.01 -20.25 6.90
CA LEU A 29 -5.98 -19.26 7.41
C LEU A 29 -5.46 -17.85 7.16
N VAL A 30 -6.17 -17.06 6.36
CA VAL A 30 -5.91 -15.62 6.21
C VAL A 30 -6.84 -14.84 7.15
N VAL A 31 -6.25 -14.09 8.06
CA VAL A 31 -6.95 -13.32 9.11
C VAL A 31 -7.08 -11.87 8.68
N ALA A 32 -8.31 -11.45 8.37
CA ALA A 32 -8.66 -10.11 7.96
C ALA A 32 -9.81 -9.54 8.83
N ASP A 33 -9.87 -9.93 10.11
CA ASP A 33 -10.95 -9.60 11.06
C ASP A 33 -10.79 -8.23 11.74
N GLY A 34 -9.88 -7.40 11.21
CA GLY A 34 -9.78 -5.98 11.52
C GLY A 34 -9.05 -5.65 12.83
N ALA A 35 -9.11 -4.37 13.20
CA ALA A 35 -8.33 -3.79 14.29
C ALA A 35 -8.52 -4.49 15.65
N ARG A 36 -9.72 -5.03 15.89
CA ARG A 36 -10.08 -5.76 17.11
C ARG A 36 -9.99 -7.27 16.94
N SER A 37 -9.09 -7.75 16.10
CA SER A 37 -8.96 -9.16 15.74
C SER A 37 -9.22 -10.10 16.90
N GLY A 38 -10.25 -10.92 16.72
CA GLY A 38 -10.62 -11.99 17.66
C GLY A 38 -9.60 -13.12 17.59
N ILE A 39 -9.16 -13.46 16.39
CA ILE A 39 -8.19 -14.52 16.12
C ILE A 39 -6.84 -14.19 16.76
N ARG A 40 -6.34 -12.95 16.59
CA ARG A 40 -5.10 -12.52 17.23
C ARG A 40 -5.15 -12.73 18.76
N ARG A 41 -6.27 -12.38 19.40
CA ARG A 41 -6.46 -12.58 20.84
C ARG A 41 -6.56 -14.05 21.23
N MET A 42 -7.27 -14.86 20.44
CA MET A 42 -7.38 -16.32 20.70
C MET A 42 -6.02 -17.02 20.62
N MET A 43 -5.13 -16.51 19.76
CA MET A 43 -3.76 -17.01 19.61
C MET A 43 -2.77 -16.39 20.61
N ASN A 44 -3.20 -15.52 21.53
CA ASN A 44 -2.33 -14.77 22.47
C ASN A 44 -1.21 -14.01 21.77
N LEU A 45 -1.49 -13.41 20.62
CA LEU A 45 -0.52 -12.64 19.86
C LEU A 45 -0.63 -11.15 20.20
N ASP A 46 0.52 -10.55 20.48
CA ASP A 46 0.65 -9.14 20.85
C ASP A 46 0.64 -8.23 19.60
N ILE A 47 0.30 -6.97 19.84
CA ILE A 47 0.39 -5.89 18.86
C ILE A 47 1.06 -4.69 19.54
N ASP A 48 2.26 -4.35 19.06
CA ASP A 48 3.13 -3.35 19.66
C ASP A 48 2.99 -1.99 18.98
N GLY A 49 3.14 -0.91 19.76
CA GLY A 49 3.17 0.45 19.23
C GLY A 49 2.45 1.46 20.12
N LYS A 50 1.98 2.55 19.51
CA LYS A 50 1.44 3.71 20.22
C LYS A 50 -0.07 3.83 20.01
N ILE A 51 -0.80 4.04 21.09
CA ILE A 51 -2.18 4.48 21.08
C ILE A 51 -2.16 5.99 21.35
N PHE A 52 -2.69 6.78 20.44
CA PHE A 52 -2.79 8.23 20.62
C PHE A 52 -3.96 8.55 21.55
N LYS A 53 -3.78 9.53 22.44
CA LYS A 53 -4.87 10.05 23.26
C LYS A 53 -5.78 10.99 22.48
N ASP A 54 -5.32 11.44 21.31
CA ASP A 54 -6.10 12.31 20.44
C ASP A 54 -7.31 11.57 19.89
N ARG A 55 -8.43 12.23 20.00
CA ARG A 55 -9.72 11.76 19.48
C ARG A 55 -10.18 12.71 18.41
N PHE A 56 -10.86 12.19 17.42
CA PHE A 56 -11.50 12.98 16.40
C PHE A 56 -12.97 12.59 16.30
N LEU A 57 -13.82 13.59 16.41
CA LEU A 57 -15.22 13.49 16.08
C LEU A 57 -15.33 13.59 14.56
N ILE A 58 -15.83 12.54 13.94
CA ILE A 58 -16.09 12.48 12.51
C ILE A 58 -17.59 12.63 12.32
N ALA A 59 -18.00 13.65 11.56
CA ALA A 59 -19.39 13.90 11.23
C ALA A 59 -19.55 13.93 9.70
N ASP A 60 -20.37 13.05 9.16
CA ASP A 60 -20.80 13.09 7.77
C ASP A 60 -22.15 13.83 7.72
N VAL A 61 -22.19 14.88 6.90
CA VAL A 61 -23.38 15.72 6.73
C VAL A 61 -23.77 15.80 5.26
N VAL A 62 -25.05 15.68 4.98
CA VAL A 62 -25.62 15.98 3.66
C VAL A 62 -25.95 17.46 3.61
N MET A 63 -25.36 18.19 2.69
CA MET A 63 -25.64 19.60 2.47
C MET A 63 -25.47 20.01 1.03
N LYS A 64 -26.28 20.96 0.57
CA LYS A 64 -26.07 21.64 -0.71
C LYS A 64 -25.09 22.78 -0.47
N ALA A 65 -23.85 22.61 -0.88
CA ALA A 65 -22.81 23.59 -0.70
C ALA A 65 -21.96 23.69 -1.97
N ASP A 66 -21.54 24.91 -2.28
CA ASP A 66 -20.66 25.21 -3.41
C ASP A 66 -19.20 25.34 -2.92
N PHE A 67 -18.74 24.31 -2.21
CA PHE A 67 -17.33 24.22 -1.85
C PHE A 67 -16.56 23.60 -3.01
N PRO A 68 -15.33 24.09 -3.27
CA PRO A 68 -14.46 23.46 -4.27
C PRO A 68 -14.17 22.00 -3.90
N HIS A 69 -13.82 21.21 -4.92
CA HIS A 69 -13.42 19.81 -4.74
C HIS A 69 -12.02 19.70 -4.12
N GLU A 70 -11.89 20.25 -2.91
CA GLU A 70 -10.64 20.34 -2.17
C GLU A 70 -10.81 19.74 -0.78
N ARG A 71 -9.70 19.35 -0.20
CA ARG A 71 -9.60 18.97 1.19
C ARG A 71 -9.06 20.15 1.98
N TRP A 72 -9.88 20.72 2.88
CA TRP A 72 -9.48 21.83 3.72
C TRP A 72 -9.05 21.35 5.08
N PHE A 73 -7.97 21.95 5.57
CA PHE A 73 -7.41 21.64 6.87
C PHE A 73 -7.11 22.93 7.64
N TRP A 74 -7.74 23.08 8.79
CA TRP A 74 -7.48 24.17 9.73
C TRP A 74 -6.70 23.68 10.93
N PHE A 75 -5.64 24.37 11.31
CA PHE A 75 -4.76 23.98 12.41
C PHE A 75 -5.11 24.66 13.75
N ASP A 76 -5.90 25.67 13.77
CA ASP A 76 -6.38 26.39 14.96
C ASP A 76 -7.41 27.41 14.53
N PRO A 77 -8.58 27.00 14.04
CA PRO A 77 -9.56 27.95 13.55
C PRO A 77 -10.30 28.65 14.72
N PRO A 78 -10.78 29.89 14.52
CA PRO A 78 -11.53 30.62 15.54
C PRO A 78 -12.79 29.91 16.02
N PHE A 79 -13.43 29.10 15.15
CA PHE A 79 -14.62 28.34 15.47
C PHE A 79 -14.34 27.04 16.25
N HIS A 80 -13.08 26.63 16.38
CA HIS A 80 -12.64 25.44 17.13
C HIS A 80 -11.24 25.68 17.73
N PRO A 81 -11.10 26.56 18.73
CA PRO A 81 -9.81 27.04 19.22
C PRO A 81 -8.94 25.94 19.82
N GLY A 82 -7.63 25.99 19.56
CA GLY A 82 -6.62 25.09 20.11
C GLY A 82 -6.58 23.71 19.45
N GLN A 83 -7.45 23.43 18.50
CA GLN A 83 -7.61 22.11 17.89
C GLN A 83 -7.75 22.21 16.38
N SER A 84 -7.46 21.10 15.69
CA SER A 84 -7.52 21.03 14.24
C SER A 84 -8.90 20.60 13.74
N VAL A 85 -9.28 21.10 12.57
CA VAL A 85 -10.50 20.68 11.87
C VAL A 85 -10.17 20.34 10.43
N LEU A 86 -10.88 19.36 9.89
CA LEU A 86 -10.79 18.93 8.51
C LEU A 86 -12.17 18.96 7.86
N LEU A 87 -12.26 19.39 6.60
CA LEU A 87 -13.45 19.28 5.76
C LEU A 87 -13.05 18.68 4.41
N HIS A 88 -13.80 17.68 3.95
CA HIS A 88 -13.68 17.23 2.57
C HIS A 88 -15.02 16.70 2.02
N ARG A 89 -15.23 16.97 0.75
CA ARG A 89 -16.41 16.47 0.04
C ARG A 89 -16.27 14.98 -0.24
N GLN A 90 -17.34 14.24 -0.04
CA GLN A 90 -17.56 12.86 -0.46
C GLN A 90 -18.47 12.84 -1.72
N SER A 91 -18.94 11.67 -2.12
CA SER A 91 -19.99 11.53 -3.13
C SER A 91 -21.34 12.05 -2.61
N ASP A 92 -22.30 12.23 -3.50
CA ASP A 92 -23.72 12.43 -3.20
C ASP A 92 -24.06 13.61 -2.26
N ASN A 93 -23.30 14.72 -2.38
CA ASN A 93 -23.40 15.91 -1.52
C ASN A 93 -23.13 15.65 -0.04
N VAL A 94 -22.48 14.56 0.30
CA VAL A 94 -21.97 14.29 1.64
C VAL A 94 -20.67 15.05 1.85
N TYR A 95 -20.53 15.65 3.02
CA TYR A 95 -19.31 16.31 3.46
C TYR A 95 -18.87 15.73 4.79
N ARG A 96 -17.64 15.26 4.85
CA ARG A 96 -17.01 14.79 6.09
C ARG A 96 -16.31 15.92 6.78
N ILE A 97 -16.62 16.10 8.06
CA ILE A 97 -15.99 17.07 8.95
C ILE A 97 -15.38 16.32 10.13
N ASP A 98 -14.07 16.47 10.31
CA ASP A 98 -13.34 15.84 11.40
C ASP A 98 -12.91 16.94 12.38
N PHE A 99 -13.43 16.92 13.61
CA PHE A 99 -13.05 17.83 14.69
C PHE A 99 -12.09 17.11 15.64
N GLN A 100 -10.87 17.62 15.81
CA GLN A 100 -10.00 17.17 16.89
C GLN A 100 -10.67 17.45 18.23
N LEU A 101 -10.64 16.49 19.16
CA LEU A 101 -11.17 16.63 20.51
C LEU A 101 -10.04 16.63 21.54
N GLY A 102 -10.31 17.22 22.71
CA GLY A 102 -9.41 17.14 23.86
C GLY A 102 -9.22 15.69 24.35
N TRP A 103 -8.15 15.47 25.10
CA TRP A 103 -7.80 14.15 25.61
C TRP A 103 -8.81 13.59 26.63
N ASP A 104 -9.52 14.47 27.31
CA ASP A 104 -10.51 14.13 28.34
C ASP A 104 -11.94 14.05 27.79
N ALA A 105 -12.11 14.20 26.46
CA ALA A 105 -13.41 14.14 25.82
C ALA A 105 -14.02 12.73 25.95
N ASP A 106 -15.27 12.64 26.40
CA ASP A 106 -15.99 11.37 26.42
C ASP A 106 -16.57 11.07 25.03
N PRO A 107 -16.16 9.98 24.38
CA PRO A 107 -16.65 9.63 23.03
C PRO A 107 -18.16 9.51 22.93
N GLU A 108 -18.83 9.00 23.97
CA GLU A 108 -20.28 8.80 23.95
C GLU A 108 -21.03 10.13 24.08
N GLU A 109 -20.51 11.07 24.87
CA GLU A 109 -21.07 12.40 25.00
C GLU A 109 -20.81 13.26 23.76
N GLU A 110 -19.60 13.18 23.20
CA GLU A 110 -19.17 14.07 22.11
C GLU A 110 -19.88 13.77 20.77
N LYS A 111 -20.38 12.55 20.55
CA LYS A 111 -21.15 12.18 19.35
C LYS A 111 -22.64 12.49 19.41
N LYS A 112 -23.15 13.01 20.54
CA LYS A 112 -24.55 13.39 20.64
C LYS A 112 -24.87 14.60 19.73
N PRO A 113 -26.03 14.62 19.05
CA PRO A 113 -26.42 15.72 18.16
C PRO A 113 -26.33 17.09 18.82
N GLU A 114 -26.64 17.19 20.11
CA GLU A 114 -26.58 18.44 20.90
C GLU A 114 -25.15 19.00 21.04
N LYS A 115 -24.14 18.15 20.84
CA LYS A 115 -22.72 18.54 20.84
C LYS A 115 -22.20 18.75 19.42
N VAL A 116 -22.64 17.94 18.48
CA VAL A 116 -22.16 17.91 17.10
C VAL A 116 -22.71 19.10 16.30
N ILE A 117 -24.02 19.30 16.32
CA ILE A 117 -24.71 20.31 15.52
C ILE A 117 -24.19 21.74 15.82
N PRO A 118 -24.01 22.17 17.08
CA PRO A 118 -23.44 23.48 17.36
C PRO A 118 -22.02 23.69 16.82
N ARG A 119 -21.17 22.64 16.84
CA ARG A 119 -19.81 22.70 16.24
C ARG A 119 -19.85 22.90 14.73
N ILE A 120 -20.73 22.17 14.07
CA ILE A 120 -20.90 22.29 12.62
C ILE A 120 -21.43 23.69 12.27
N LYS A 121 -22.41 24.18 12.99
CA LYS A 121 -22.93 25.56 12.81
C LYS A 121 -21.88 26.61 13.05
N ALA A 122 -21.06 26.48 14.09
CA ALA A 122 -19.96 27.41 14.36
C ALA A 122 -18.94 27.46 13.19
N MET A 123 -18.75 26.35 12.48
CA MET A 123 -17.88 26.26 11.32
C MET A 123 -18.53 26.78 10.04
N LEU A 124 -19.79 26.40 9.76
CA LEU A 124 -20.46 26.66 8.49
C LEU A 124 -21.28 27.97 8.46
N GLY A 125 -21.59 28.54 9.62
CA GLY A 125 -22.56 29.60 9.83
C GLY A 125 -23.96 29.06 10.08
N ASP A 126 -24.76 29.81 10.82
CA ASP A 126 -26.11 29.42 11.24
C ASP A 126 -27.14 29.29 10.09
N GLU A 127 -26.87 30.01 9.00
CA GLU A 127 -27.75 30.07 7.81
C GLU A 127 -27.69 28.81 6.93
N ARG A 128 -26.66 27.96 7.11
CA ARG A 128 -26.46 26.80 6.25
C ARG A 128 -27.25 25.59 6.78
N GLU A 129 -28.16 25.11 5.95
CA GLU A 129 -28.90 23.89 6.24
C GLU A 129 -28.05 22.65 5.92
N PHE A 130 -28.07 21.68 6.81
CA PHE A 130 -27.45 20.37 6.64
C PHE A 130 -28.25 19.31 7.41
N GLU A 131 -28.14 18.07 6.96
CA GLU A 131 -28.65 16.88 7.64
C GLU A 131 -27.46 16.05 8.14
N LEU A 132 -27.54 15.64 9.41
CA LEU A 132 -26.50 14.79 10.02
C LEU A 132 -26.75 13.34 9.62
N GLU A 133 -25.87 12.76 8.81
CA GLU A 133 -26.02 11.41 8.29
C GLU A 133 -25.33 10.37 9.19
N TRP A 134 -24.12 10.68 9.63
CA TRP A 134 -23.33 9.75 10.45
C TRP A 134 -22.37 10.48 11.38
N VAL A 135 -22.19 9.91 12.58
CA VAL A 135 -21.27 10.45 13.59
C VAL A 135 -20.52 9.33 14.27
N SER A 136 -19.21 9.49 14.42
CA SER A 136 -18.40 8.64 15.29
C SER A 136 -17.28 9.42 15.96
N VAL A 137 -16.74 8.84 17.02
CA VAL A 137 -15.47 9.32 17.62
C VAL A 137 -14.42 8.24 17.45
N TYR A 138 -13.32 8.63 16.81
CA TYR A 138 -12.23 7.74 16.48
C TYR A 138 -10.98 8.06 17.31
N THR A 139 -10.36 6.99 17.85
CA THR A 139 -9.08 7.06 18.56
C THR A 139 -8.00 6.42 17.71
N PHE A 140 -6.94 7.13 17.41
CA PHE A 140 -5.89 6.66 16.51
C PHE A 140 -4.93 5.70 17.20
N GLN A 141 -4.51 4.72 16.43
CA GLN A 141 -3.51 3.74 16.85
C GLN A 141 -2.47 3.59 15.75
N CYS A 142 -1.20 3.52 16.15
CA CYS A 142 -0.09 3.21 15.26
C CYS A 142 0.64 2.02 15.88
N ARG A 143 0.24 0.82 15.48
CA ARG A 143 0.71 -0.45 16.06
C ARG A 143 0.82 -1.53 15.00
N ARG A 144 1.67 -2.51 15.22
CA ARG A 144 1.76 -3.72 14.40
C ARG A 144 2.12 -4.96 15.21
N MET A 145 1.81 -6.11 14.69
CA MET A 145 2.34 -7.39 15.17
C MET A 145 3.84 -7.52 14.85
N ASN A 146 4.58 -8.29 15.64
CA ASN A 146 6.00 -8.52 15.38
C ASN A 146 6.26 -9.44 14.20
N ALA A 147 5.32 -10.31 13.88
CA ALA A 147 5.28 -11.12 12.66
C ALA A 147 3.85 -11.20 12.14
N PHE A 148 3.68 -11.31 10.83
CA PHE A 148 2.37 -11.45 10.18
C PHE A 148 2.07 -12.88 9.78
N THR A 149 3.08 -13.77 9.84
CA THR A 149 2.97 -15.21 9.61
C THR A 149 3.18 -15.94 10.92
N HIS A 150 2.24 -16.80 11.30
CA HIS A 150 2.30 -17.65 12.49
C HIS A 150 1.90 -19.07 12.09
N GLY A 151 2.87 -19.86 11.63
CA GLY A 151 2.61 -21.19 11.06
C GLY A 151 1.68 -21.08 9.85
N HIS A 152 0.52 -21.71 9.90
CA HIS A 152 -0.50 -21.71 8.84
C HIS A 152 -1.51 -20.54 8.95
N VAL A 153 -1.29 -19.59 9.87
CA VAL A 153 -2.16 -18.44 10.07
C VAL A 153 -1.44 -17.15 9.63
N LEU A 154 -2.04 -16.42 8.70
CA LEU A 154 -1.47 -15.26 8.01
C LEU A 154 -2.35 -14.04 8.28
N PHE A 155 -1.79 -13.00 8.89
CA PHE A 155 -2.52 -11.78 9.25
C PHE A 155 -2.35 -10.70 8.18
N VAL A 156 -3.45 -10.02 7.81
CA VAL A 156 -3.47 -8.95 6.81
C VAL A 156 -4.25 -7.73 7.32
N GLY A 157 -3.92 -6.55 6.81
CA GLY A 157 -4.62 -5.30 7.12
C GLY A 157 -4.62 -4.96 8.61
N ASP A 158 -5.72 -4.38 9.09
CA ASP A 158 -5.85 -3.93 10.48
C ASP A 158 -5.73 -5.04 11.53
N ALA A 159 -5.87 -6.30 11.14
CA ALA A 159 -5.59 -7.42 12.01
C ALA A 159 -4.09 -7.55 12.31
N ALA A 160 -3.23 -7.18 11.38
CA ALA A 160 -1.77 -7.22 11.48
C ALA A 160 -1.17 -5.89 11.94
N HIS A 161 -1.64 -4.76 11.41
CA HIS A 161 -1.11 -3.43 11.70
C HIS A 161 -2.18 -2.35 11.60
N GLN A 162 -2.04 -1.31 12.41
CA GLN A 162 -2.98 -0.20 12.51
C GLN A 162 -2.21 1.10 12.38
N VAL A 163 -2.72 2.03 11.59
CA VAL A 163 -2.12 3.36 11.41
C VAL A 163 -3.16 4.44 11.59
N SER A 164 -2.73 5.67 11.89
CA SER A 164 -3.65 6.80 11.91
C SER A 164 -4.17 7.11 10.49
N PRO A 165 -5.34 7.77 10.35
CA PRO A 165 -5.91 8.08 9.04
C PRO A 165 -5.10 9.15 8.28
N PHE A 166 -4.17 9.82 8.95
CA PHE A 166 -3.35 10.84 8.31
C PHE A 166 -2.34 10.22 7.34
N GLY A 167 -2.49 10.58 6.07
CA GLY A 167 -1.70 10.03 4.98
C GLY A 167 -2.38 8.91 4.20
N ALA A 168 -3.64 8.55 4.53
CA ALA A 168 -4.45 7.54 3.82
C ALA A 168 -3.74 6.17 3.67
N ARG A 169 -3.03 5.71 4.72
CA ARG A 169 -2.13 4.56 4.65
C ARG A 169 -2.79 3.23 5.01
N GLY A 170 -3.82 3.22 5.88
CA GLY A 170 -4.39 1.98 6.43
C GLY A 170 -4.95 1.05 5.36
N ALA A 171 -5.99 1.47 4.64
CA ALA A 171 -6.60 0.66 3.59
C ALA A 171 -5.61 0.31 2.47
N ASN A 172 -4.79 1.27 2.04
CA ASN A 172 -3.77 1.03 1.02
C ASN A 172 -2.76 -0.03 1.45
N SER A 173 -2.29 0.00 2.70
CA SER A 173 -1.41 -1.04 3.25
C SER A 173 -2.07 -2.41 3.29
N GLY A 174 -3.34 -2.49 3.69
CA GLY A 174 -4.08 -3.75 3.71
C GLY A 174 -4.25 -4.37 2.31
N ILE A 175 -4.48 -3.53 1.29
CA ILE A 175 -4.50 -3.98 -0.12
C ILE A 175 -3.12 -4.49 -0.54
N GLN A 176 -2.05 -3.77 -0.19
CA GLN A 176 -0.68 -4.18 -0.47
C GLN A 176 -0.30 -5.48 0.25
N ASP A 177 -0.79 -5.71 1.48
CA ASP A 177 -0.58 -6.98 2.17
C ASP A 177 -1.18 -8.14 1.37
N THR A 178 -2.41 -7.96 0.92
CA THR A 178 -3.14 -8.97 0.16
C THR A 178 -2.46 -9.26 -1.18
N ASP A 179 -2.06 -8.21 -1.90
CA ASP A 179 -1.37 -8.33 -3.18
C ASP A 179 -0.02 -9.06 -3.02
N ASN A 180 0.74 -8.71 -1.99
CA ASN A 180 2.02 -9.36 -1.67
C ASN A 180 1.85 -10.82 -1.24
N LEU A 181 0.80 -11.14 -0.47
CA LEU A 181 0.54 -12.48 0.05
C LEU A 181 0.00 -13.44 -1.03
N CYS A 182 -0.98 -12.99 -1.83
CA CYS A 182 -1.76 -13.87 -2.69
C CYS A 182 -0.92 -14.65 -3.69
N TRP A 183 0.05 -14.02 -4.35
CA TRP A 183 0.90 -14.71 -5.31
C TRP A 183 1.85 -15.72 -4.65
N LYS A 184 2.36 -15.40 -3.46
CA LYS A 184 3.22 -16.27 -2.66
C LYS A 184 2.47 -17.50 -2.20
N LEU A 185 1.31 -17.29 -1.58
CA LEU A 185 0.44 -18.36 -1.11
C LEU A 185 -0.01 -19.26 -2.27
N LYS A 186 -0.36 -18.68 -3.42
CA LYS A 186 -0.69 -19.43 -4.62
C LYS A 186 0.44 -20.38 -5.05
N LEU A 187 1.68 -19.89 -5.10
CA LEU A 187 2.82 -20.74 -5.50
C LEU A 187 3.09 -21.86 -4.50
N VAL A 188 2.89 -21.61 -3.20
CA VAL A 188 3.02 -22.63 -2.15
C VAL A 188 1.93 -23.68 -2.28
N ILE A 189 0.66 -23.29 -2.45
CA ILE A 189 -0.47 -24.21 -2.63
C ILE A 189 -0.31 -25.06 -3.91
N GLU A 190 0.22 -24.48 -4.99
CA GLU A 190 0.49 -25.16 -6.24
C GLU A 190 1.76 -26.05 -6.19
N GLY A 191 2.48 -26.10 -5.08
CA GLY A 191 3.74 -26.85 -4.94
C GLY A 191 4.89 -26.30 -5.80
N LYS A 192 4.78 -25.05 -6.26
CA LYS A 192 5.79 -24.37 -7.09
C LYS A 192 6.84 -23.61 -6.28
N ALA A 193 6.58 -23.41 -5.00
CA ALA A 193 7.50 -22.79 -4.06
C ALA A 193 7.38 -23.47 -2.68
N PRO A 194 8.45 -23.50 -1.88
CA PRO A 194 8.40 -24.00 -0.51
C PRO A 194 7.59 -23.06 0.38
N SER A 195 7.08 -23.58 1.50
CA SER A 195 6.33 -22.79 2.49
C SER A 195 7.16 -21.62 3.09
N SER A 196 8.48 -21.73 3.10
CA SER A 196 9.39 -20.64 3.51
C SER A 196 9.26 -19.36 2.66
N LEU A 197 8.65 -19.44 1.48
CA LEU A 197 8.29 -18.23 0.72
C LEU A 197 7.35 -17.33 1.51
N LEU A 198 6.49 -17.87 2.37
CA LEU A 198 5.57 -17.08 3.20
C LEU A 198 6.26 -16.36 4.36
N ASP A 199 7.48 -16.73 4.73
CA ASP A 199 8.27 -15.98 5.70
C ASP A 199 8.63 -14.59 5.13
N SER A 200 8.88 -14.54 3.82
CA SER A 200 9.14 -13.28 3.12
C SER A 200 7.92 -12.34 3.10
N TYR A 201 6.70 -12.84 3.20
CA TYR A 201 5.52 -12.01 3.39
C TYR A 201 5.62 -11.22 4.70
N SER A 202 5.90 -11.90 5.80
CA SER A 202 6.08 -11.25 7.10
C SER A 202 7.27 -10.27 7.09
N GLU A 203 8.41 -10.66 6.53
CA GLU A 203 9.60 -9.82 6.42
C GLU A 203 9.28 -8.49 5.68
N GLU A 204 8.70 -8.59 4.50
CA GLU A 204 8.41 -7.44 3.65
C GLU A 204 7.31 -6.55 4.23
N ARG A 205 6.23 -7.14 4.75
CA ARG A 205 5.08 -6.37 5.22
C ARG A 205 5.28 -5.76 6.60
N VAL A 206 6.06 -6.40 7.47
CA VAL A 206 6.53 -5.80 8.73
C VAL A 206 7.42 -4.58 8.45
N PHE A 207 8.37 -4.69 7.51
CA PHE A 207 9.21 -3.57 7.09
C PHE A 207 8.36 -2.40 6.55
N ALA A 208 7.41 -2.68 5.66
CA ALA A 208 6.50 -1.68 5.11
C ALA A 208 5.58 -1.06 6.18
N ALA A 209 5.11 -1.87 7.14
CA ALA A 209 4.33 -1.37 8.27
C ALA A 209 5.14 -0.43 9.16
N ASP A 210 6.41 -0.72 9.45
CA ASP A 210 7.29 0.16 10.22
C ASP A 210 7.47 1.53 9.54
N GLU A 211 7.65 1.55 8.23
CA GLU A 211 7.73 2.80 7.46
C GLU A 211 6.40 3.57 7.52
N ASN A 212 5.28 2.88 7.36
CA ASN A 212 3.96 3.50 7.45
C ASN A 212 3.65 4.02 8.87
N LEU A 213 4.02 3.29 9.92
CA LEU A 213 3.87 3.71 11.31
C LEU A 213 4.70 4.98 11.59
N MET A 214 5.94 5.02 11.11
CA MET A 214 6.82 6.17 11.27
C MET A 214 6.22 7.43 10.61
N ASN A 215 5.82 7.33 9.35
CA ASN A 215 5.26 8.44 8.59
C ASN A 215 3.91 8.89 9.17
N SER A 216 3.04 7.95 9.54
CA SER A 216 1.73 8.22 10.13
C SER A 216 1.86 8.88 11.51
N THR A 217 2.80 8.43 12.34
CA THR A 217 3.10 9.04 13.65
C THR A 217 3.61 10.46 13.49
N ARG A 218 4.56 10.72 12.58
CA ARG A 218 5.07 12.07 12.29
C ARG A 218 3.96 13.01 11.85
N SER A 219 3.09 12.56 10.95
CA SER A 219 1.95 13.35 10.48
C SER A 219 0.99 13.65 11.64
N THR A 220 0.69 12.68 12.48
CA THR A 220 -0.18 12.85 13.65
C THR A 220 0.44 13.84 14.65
N ASP A 221 1.71 13.71 14.98
CA ASP A 221 2.40 14.60 15.93
C ASP A 221 2.51 16.03 15.41
N PHE A 222 2.61 16.24 14.08
CA PHE A 222 2.56 17.57 13.47
C PHE A 222 1.16 18.19 13.56
N ILE A 223 0.13 17.41 13.28
CA ILE A 223 -1.28 17.84 13.31
C ILE A 223 -1.73 18.13 14.74
N THR A 224 -1.33 17.28 15.69
CA THR A 224 -1.73 17.32 17.10
C THR A 224 -0.51 17.49 18.01
N PRO A 225 0.12 18.69 18.05
CA PRO A 225 1.34 18.91 18.82
C PRO A 225 1.13 18.67 20.32
N LYS A 226 2.04 17.90 20.94
CA LYS A 226 1.92 17.43 22.33
C LYS A 226 2.58 18.35 23.36
N SER A 227 3.33 19.37 22.93
CA SER A 227 4.05 20.30 23.79
C SER A 227 4.04 21.72 23.22
N LYS A 228 4.36 22.70 24.08
CA LYS A 228 4.52 24.10 23.64
C LYS A 228 5.59 24.23 22.55
N THR A 229 6.67 23.46 22.66
CA THR A 229 7.77 23.46 21.67
C THR A 229 7.30 22.90 20.32
N SER A 230 6.59 21.75 20.31
CA SER A 230 6.07 21.19 19.07
C SER A 230 5.00 22.09 18.43
N LEU A 231 4.18 22.76 19.24
CA LEU A 231 3.22 23.75 18.76
C LEU A 231 3.92 24.95 18.11
N MET A 232 4.95 25.48 18.76
CA MET A 232 5.74 26.59 18.22
C MET A 232 6.42 26.19 16.90
N PHE A 233 7.01 25.01 16.84
CA PHE A 233 7.61 24.46 15.62
C PHE A 233 6.58 24.35 14.47
N ARG A 234 5.41 23.75 14.73
CA ARG A 234 4.32 23.65 13.74
C ARG A 234 3.92 25.01 13.21
N ASN A 235 3.66 25.98 14.11
CA ASN A 235 3.18 27.31 13.74
C ASN A 235 4.23 28.08 12.93
N ALA A 236 5.51 27.99 13.30
CA ALA A 236 6.62 28.57 12.55
C ALA A 236 6.75 27.94 11.15
N THR A 237 6.66 26.60 11.06
CA THR A 237 6.68 25.87 9.78
C THR A 237 5.53 26.30 8.88
N LEU A 238 4.30 26.40 9.41
CA LEU A 238 3.13 26.85 8.64
C LEU A 238 3.28 28.29 8.16
N SER A 239 3.83 29.19 8.98
CA SER A 239 4.11 30.58 8.60
C SER A 239 5.12 30.63 7.43
N LEU A 240 6.23 29.91 7.54
CA LEU A 240 7.26 29.86 6.51
C LEU A 240 6.77 29.15 5.22
N ALA A 241 5.86 28.20 5.32
CA ALA A 241 5.32 27.47 4.17
C ALA A 241 4.51 28.35 3.20
N ARG A 242 4.07 29.52 3.64
CA ARG A 242 3.40 30.50 2.76
C ARG A 242 4.33 30.97 1.63
N GLU A 243 5.60 31.18 1.94
CA GLU A 243 6.58 31.80 1.03
C GLU A 243 7.70 30.84 0.60
N HIS A 244 8.03 29.82 1.40
CA HIS A 244 9.20 28.97 1.20
C HIS A 244 8.84 27.52 0.87
N SER A 245 9.37 27.00 -0.25
CA SER A 245 9.13 25.63 -0.74
C SER A 245 9.66 24.55 0.23
N PHE A 246 10.81 24.77 0.87
CA PHE A 246 11.35 23.82 1.84
C PHE A 246 10.41 23.60 3.04
N ALA A 247 9.75 24.65 3.51
CA ALA A 247 8.79 24.55 4.60
C ALA A 247 7.50 23.85 4.15
N ARG A 248 7.06 24.06 2.89
CA ARG A 248 5.95 23.29 2.30
C ARG A 248 6.26 21.81 2.24
N ALA A 249 7.50 21.44 1.94
CA ALA A 249 7.92 20.04 1.95
C ALA A 249 7.78 19.40 3.33
N LEU A 250 8.10 20.13 4.42
CA LEU A 250 7.90 19.67 5.81
C LEU A 250 6.42 19.45 6.13
N VAL A 251 5.54 20.39 5.72
CA VAL A 251 4.07 20.26 5.93
C VAL A 251 3.50 19.06 5.13
N ASN A 252 4.02 18.84 3.93
CA ASN A 252 3.49 17.84 3.00
C ASN A 252 4.13 16.45 3.15
N SER A 253 5.22 16.35 3.90
CA SER A 253 5.92 15.07 4.11
C SER A 253 5.00 14.01 4.71
N GLY A 254 4.91 12.86 4.07
CA GLY A 254 4.10 11.72 4.53
C GLY A 254 2.59 11.90 4.42
N ARG A 255 2.09 12.93 3.75
CA ARG A 255 0.63 13.19 3.62
C ARG A 255 -0.10 12.17 2.77
N LEU A 256 0.57 11.60 1.78
CA LEU A 256 0.01 10.58 0.90
C LEU A 256 0.69 9.23 1.14
N SER A 257 -0.07 8.16 0.93
CA SER A 257 0.47 6.82 0.93
C SER A 257 1.35 6.64 -0.30
N VAL A 258 2.61 6.30 -0.06
CA VAL A 258 3.54 5.85 -1.10
C VAL A 258 3.94 4.44 -0.68
N PRO A 259 3.90 3.44 -1.57
CA PRO A 259 4.36 2.09 -1.25
C PRO A 259 5.83 2.09 -0.81
N ALA A 260 6.16 1.27 0.19
CA ALA A 260 7.53 1.13 0.65
C ALA A 260 8.40 0.46 -0.41
N ILE A 261 9.64 0.91 -0.55
CA ILE A 261 10.64 0.21 -1.35
C ILE A 261 11.22 -0.91 -0.50
N LEU A 262 10.94 -2.16 -0.85
CA LEU A 262 11.30 -3.36 -0.09
C LEU A 262 12.79 -3.72 -0.21
N THR A 263 13.68 -2.75 0.04
CA THR A 263 15.13 -2.86 -0.20
C THR A 263 15.80 -3.98 0.61
N ARG A 264 15.18 -4.41 1.71
CA ARG A 264 15.71 -5.46 2.59
C ARG A 264 15.15 -6.85 2.29
N SER A 265 14.27 -6.96 1.30
CA SER A 265 13.67 -8.26 0.97
C SER A 265 14.72 -9.27 0.53
N SER A 266 14.65 -10.45 1.13
CA SER A 266 15.47 -11.61 0.78
C SER A 266 15.22 -12.11 -0.65
N LEU A 267 14.07 -11.75 -1.23
CA LEU A 267 13.65 -12.10 -2.59
C LEU A 267 14.32 -11.26 -3.68
N ASN A 268 14.93 -10.13 -3.32
CA ASN A 268 15.59 -9.26 -4.28
C ASN A 268 16.93 -9.82 -4.74
N THR A 269 17.21 -9.68 -6.03
CA THR A 269 18.56 -9.87 -6.55
C THR A 269 19.27 -8.53 -6.55
N PRO A 270 20.40 -8.36 -5.81
CA PRO A 270 21.15 -7.11 -5.76
C PRO A 270 21.66 -6.68 -7.15
N ASP A 271 21.72 -5.36 -7.38
CA ASP A 271 22.33 -4.80 -8.58
C ASP A 271 23.79 -5.21 -8.70
N SER A 272 24.21 -5.67 -9.87
CA SER A 272 25.61 -5.91 -10.25
C SER A 272 26.12 -4.86 -11.23
N GLU A 273 25.27 -3.95 -11.66
CA GLU A 273 25.57 -2.92 -12.67
C GLU A 273 25.03 -1.57 -12.22
N VAL A 274 25.54 -0.48 -12.79
CA VAL A 274 25.14 0.87 -12.41
C VAL A 274 23.85 1.28 -13.12
N PHE A 275 22.87 1.69 -12.32
CA PHE A 275 21.61 2.28 -12.74
C PHE A 275 21.38 3.61 -12.03
N VAL A 276 20.63 4.50 -12.66
CA VAL A 276 20.17 5.75 -12.08
C VAL A 276 18.66 5.66 -11.79
N GLY A 277 18.20 6.39 -10.77
CA GLY A 277 16.78 6.44 -10.43
C GLY A 277 16.32 5.35 -9.45
N ASP A 278 15.01 5.34 -9.19
CA ASP A 278 14.39 4.68 -8.03
C ASP A 278 13.86 3.27 -8.31
N MET A 279 13.88 2.80 -9.58
CA MET A 279 13.40 1.45 -9.94
C MET A 279 14.40 0.35 -9.51
N VAL A 280 14.86 0.42 -8.27
CA VAL A 280 15.78 -0.55 -7.66
C VAL A 280 15.08 -1.87 -7.33
N PRO A 281 15.81 -2.99 -7.15
CA PRO A 281 15.21 -4.21 -6.61
C PRO A 281 14.48 -3.95 -5.29
N GLY A 282 13.22 -4.37 -5.22
CA GLY A 282 12.28 -4.09 -4.12
C GLY A 282 11.39 -2.86 -4.35
N ALA A 283 11.63 -2.04 -5.37
CA ALA A 283 10.76 -0.91 -5.69
C ALA A 283 9.44 -1.39 -6.31
N PRO A 284 8.29 -0.81 -5.90
CA PRO A 284 7.09 -0.91 -6.71
C PRO A 284 7.32 -0.19 -8.04
N MET A 285 6.78 -0.75 -9.12
CA MET A 285 6.97 -0.15 -10.44
C MET A 285 6.30 1.21 -10.55
N ASP A 286 6.98 2.16 -11.17
CA ASP A 286 6.36 3.38 -11.69
C ASP A 286 5.51 3.08 -12.92
N ASP A 287 4.40 3.78 -13.05
CA ASP A 287 3.59 3.71 -14.25
C ASP A 287 4.22 4.50 -15.41
N ALA A 288 3.85 4.16 -16.63
CA ALA A 288 4.24 4.90 -17.84
C ALA A 288 3.13 4.84 -18.89
N PRO A 289 2.89 5.95 -19.64
CA PRO A 289 2.00 5.91 -20.80
C PRO A 289 2.65 5.10 -21.92
N MET A 290 1.96 4.10 -22.41
CA MET A 290 2.43 3.15 -23.42
C MET A 290 1.43 3.08 -24.58
N GLN A 291 1.82 2.41 -25.67
CA GLN A 291 0.86 1.96 -26.67
C GLN A 291 0.98 0.45 -26.88
N ALA A 292 -0.17 -0.19 -27.04
CA ALA A 292 -0.27 -1.60 -27.40
C ALA A 292 -1.21 -1.74 -28.59
N GLN A 293 -0.73 -2.30 -29.70
CA GLN A 293 -1.54 -2.49 -30.92
C GLN A 293 -2.24 -1.20 -31.41
N GLY A 294 -1.58 -0.05 -31.27
CA GLY A 294 -2.10 1.25 -31.69
C GLY A 294 -3.08 1.91 -30.70
N GLN A 295 -3.33 1.30 -29.55
CA GLN A 295 -4.17 1.85 -28.49
C GLN A 295 -3.31 2.39 -27.34
N ASP A 296 -3.71 3.51 -26.76
CA ASP A 296 -3.08 4.07 -25.57
C ASP A 296 -3.45 3.22 -24.35
N VAL A 297 -2.43 2.82 -23.61
CA VAL A 297 -2.54 1.98 -22.41
C VAL A 297 -1.58 2.49 -21.34
N TRP A 298 -1.75 2.01 -20.11
CA TRP A 298 -0.80 2.25 -19.04
C TRP A 298 0.05 1.00 -18.78
N LEU A 299 1.31 1.20 -18.41
CA LEU A 299 2.25 0.10 -18.13
C LEU A 299 1.70 -0.83 -17.05
N LEU A 300 1.23 -0.28 -15.92
CA LEU A 300 0.76 -1.06 -14.77
C LEU A 300 -0.49 -1.90 -15.08
N ASP A 301 -1.32 -1.51 -16.04
CA ASP A 301 -2.43 -2.34 -16.52
C ASP A 301 -1.96 -3.58 -17.31
N ASN A 302 -0.72 -3.53 -17.78
CA ASN A 302 -0.13 -4.54 -18.65
C ASN A 302 0.91 -5.43 -17.96
N VAL A 303 1.22 -5.19 -16.69
CA VAL A 303 2.20 -5.96 -15.92
C VAL A 303 1.57 -6.48 -14.61
N GLY A 304 2.22 -7.48 -14.00
CA GLY A 304 1.74 -8.11 -12.76
C GLY A 304 0.95 -9.40 -13.00
N ARG A 305 0.37 -9.96 -11.94
CA ARG A 305 -0.36 -11.25 -11.88
C ARG A 305 0.51 -12.49 -12.09
N ARG A 306 1.70 -12.37 -12.66
CA ARG A 306 2.71 -13.40 -12.87
C ARG A 306 4.09 -12.77 -12.91
N PHE A 307 5.14 -13.57 -12.83
CA PHE A 307 6.48 -13.09 -13.12
C PHE A 307 6.58 -12.65 -14.58
N MET A 308 7.24 -11.51 -14.80
CA MET A 308 7.43 -10.96 -16.14
C MET A 308 8.87 -10.52 -16.33
N VAL A 309 9.38 -10.67 -17.54
CA VAL A 309 10.64 -10.07 -17.96
C VAL A 309 10.35 -8.98 -18.97
N LEU A 310 10.61 -7.74 -18.60
CA LEU A 310 10.53 -6.59 -19.51
C LEU A 310 11.89 -6.38 -20.13
N VAL A 311 11.97 -6.32 -21.46
CA VAL A 311 13.23 -6.05 -22.17
C VAL A 311 13.06 -4.83 -23.07
N TYR A 312 13.89 -3.81 -22.85
CA TYR A 312 13.88 -2.61 -23.66
C TYR A 312 14.70 -2.82 -24.95
N VAL A 313 14.08 -2.62 -26.09
CA VAL A 313 14.68 -2.85 -27.41
C VAL A 313 14.52 -1.63 -28.32
N LYS A 314 15.40 -1.47 -29.29
CA LYS A 314 15.29 -0.41 -30.32
C LYS A 314 14.35 -0.80 -31.45
N ASP A 315 14.41 -2.04 -31.87
CA ASP A 315 13.62 -2.57 -32.99
C ASP A 315 13.06 -3.95 -32.58
N PRO A 316 11.74 -4.03 -32.29
CA PRO A 316 11.13 -5.28 -31.85
C PRO A 316 11.24 -6.41 -32.89
N ALA A 317 11.26 -6.08 -34.19
CA ALA A 317 11.34 -7.08 -35.25
C ALA A 317 12.74 -7.69 -35.37
N HIS A 318 13.77 -6.86 -35.25
CA HIS A 318 15.17 -7.30 -35.35
C HIS A 318 15.62 -7.97 -34.05
N ASP A 319 15.50 -7.25 -32.93
CA ASP A 319 16.01 -7.68 -31.62
C ASP A 319 15.17 -8.87 -31.08
N GLY A 320 13.89 -8.92 -31.39
CA GLY A 320 12.96 -9.96 -30.92
C GLY A 320 13.26 -11.36 -31.47
N ALA A 321 13.88 -11.49 -32.65
CA ALA A 321 14.24 -12.79 -33.20
C ALA A 321 15.36 -13.47 -32.37
N GLU A 322 16.35 -12.69 -31.93
CA GLU A 322 17.45 -13.15 -31.08
C GLU A 322 16.95 -13.47 -29.67
N LEU A 323 16.10 -12.63 -29.14
CA LEU A 323 15.46 -12.80 -27.85
C LEU A 323 14.51 -14.02 -27.82
N SER A 324 13.85 -14.37 -28.93
CA SER A 324 12.93 -15.54 -29.02
C SER A 324 13.59 -16.87 -28.60
N LYS A 325 14.89 -17.03 -28.82
CA LYS A 325 15.62 -18.23 -28.36
C LYS A 325 15.80 -18.21 -26.84
N ALA A 326 16.21 -17.07 -26.29
CA ALA A 326 16.35 -16.88 -24.85
C ALA A 326 15.01 -17.15 -24.11
N PHE A 327 13.90 -16.78 -24.71
CA PHE A 327 12.57 -16.96 -24.14
C PHE A 327 12.07 -18.38 -24.12
N LYS A 328 12.35 -19.15 -25.16
CA LYS A 328 12.02 -20.58 -25.16
C LYS A 328 12.72 -21.29 -24.01
N THR A 329 13.93 -20.86 -23.67
CA THR A 329 14.68 -21.39 -22.53
C THR A 329 14.00 -21.04 -21.20
N LEU A 330 13.62 -19.78 -20.98
CA LEU A 330 12.92 -19.34 -19.76
C LEU A 330 11.51 -19.93 -19.66
N ALA A 331 10.80 -20.08 -20.79
CA ALA A 331 9.45 -20.65 -20.84
C ALA A 331 9.40 -22.14 -20.52
N SER A 332 10.53 -22.87 -20.62
CA SER A 332 10.60 -24.29 -20.28
C SER A 332 10.80 -24.55 -18.79
N GLY A 333 11.04 -23.52 -17.98
CA GLY A 333 11.18 -23.62 -16.54
C GLY A 333 9.84 -23.77 -15.80
N PRO A 334 9.84 -24.23 -14.54
CA PRO A 334 8.63 -24.46 -13.74
C PRO A 334 7.84 -23.17 -13.45
N LEU A 335 8.48 -22.00 -13.56
CA LEU A 335 7.93 -20.67 -13.32
C LEU A 335 8.11 -19.80 -14.55
N ALA A 336 7.71 -20.29 -15.72
CA ALA A 336 7.82 -19.57 -16.98
C ALA A 336 7.37 -18.10 -16.89
N PRO A 337 8.28 -17.11 -16.85
CA PRO A 337 7.88 -15.71 -16.80
C PRO A 337 7.28 -15.29 -18.14
N GLU A 338 6.31 -14.40 -18.11
CA GLU A 338 5.85 -13.75 -19.34
C GLU A 338 6.91 -12.75 -19.80
N LEU A 339 7.09 -12.73 -21.12
CA LEU A 339 8.01 -11.80 -21.72
C LEU A 339 7.28 -10.68 -22.42
N VAL A 340 7.77 -9.47 -22.21
CA VAL A 340 7.28 -8.25 -22.84
C VAL A 340 8.46 -7.46 -23.38
N LEU A 341 8.40 -7.09 -24.64
CA LEU A 341 9.32 -6.13 -25.22
C LEU A 341 8.77 -4.72 -25.00
N VAL A 342 9.62 -3.81 -24.57
CA VAL A 342 9.33 -2.38 -24.52
C VAL A 342 10.17 -1.68 -25.58
N SER A 343 9.57 -0.88 -26.44
CA SER A 343 10.28 -0.26 -27.57
C SER A 343 9.81 1.16 -27.84
N GLU A 344 10.71 2.02 -28.28
CA GLU A 344 10.37 3.37 -28.78
C GLU A 344 9.59 3.34 -30.09
N LYS A 345 9.72 2.29 -30.88
CA LYS A 345 9.20 2.20 -32.24
C LYS A 345 8.12 1.13 -32.36
N THR A 346 7.14 1.43 -33.19
CA THR A 346 6.21 0.42 -33.69
C THR A 346 6.98 -0.60 -34.51
N GLY A 347 6.81 -1.88 -34.18
CA GLY A 347 7.45 -2.97 -34.92
C GLY A 347 6.66 -4.25 -34.79
N ALA A 348 6.80 -5.16 -35.76
CA ALA A 348 6.16 -6.44 -35.71
C ALA A 348 6.76 -7.27 -34.54
N ALA A 349 5.90 -7.66 -33.61
CA ALA A 349 6.30 -8.54 -32.54
C ALA A 349 6.66 -9.95 -33.08
N PRO A 350 7.69 -10.60 -32.57
CA PRO A 350 7.85 -12.04 -32.78
C PRO A 350 6.63 -12.80 -32.28
N GLN A 351 6.31 -13.92 -32.93
CA GLN A 351 5.12 -14.70 -32.57
C GLN A 351 5.15 -15.11 -31.09
N GLY A 352 4.07 -14.78 -30.37
CA GLY A 352 3.91 -15.11 -28.95
C GLY A 352 4.58 -14.15 -27.96
N ILE A 353 5.14 -13.03 -28.44
CA ILE A 353 5.74 -11.99 -27.61
C ILE A 353 4.92 -10.71 -27.69
N ARG A 354 4.59 -10.15 -26.55
CA ARG A 354 3.87 -8.86 -26.47
C ARG A 354 4.85 -7.69 -26.56
N VAL A 355 4.45 -6.65 -27.26
CA VAL A 355 5.21 -5.40 -27.38
C VAL A 355 4.39 -4.25 -26.79
N LEU A 356 5.04 -3.44 -25.97
CA LEU A 356 4.55 -2.16 -25.48
C LEU A 356 5.44 -1.04 -26.06
N GLU A 357 4.82 -0.03 -26.66
CA GLU A 357 5.55 1.07 -27.28
C GLU A 357 5.67 2.26 -26.31
N ASP A 358 6.91 2.65 -26.00
CA ASP A 358 7.26 3.81 -25.16
C ASP A 358 7.48 5.06 -26.03
N ARG A 359 6.45 5.52 -26.76
CA ARG A 359 6.56 6.66 -27.67
C ARG A 359 6.98 7.96 -26.99
N ALA A 360 6.62 8.11 -25.73
CA ALA A 360 6.93 9.30 -24.94
C ALA A 360 8.30 9.23 -24.25
N GLY A 361 9.01 8.09 -24.32
CA GLY A 361 10.27 7.85 -23.65
C GLY A 361 10.17 7.83 -22.12
N ARG A 362 8.96 7.69 -21.57
CA ARG A 362 8.74 7.76 -20.11
C ARG A 362 9.16 6.49 -19.39
N PHE A 363 8.98 5.34 -20.03
CA PHE A 363 9.54 4.11 -19.50
C PHE A 363 11.07 4.18 -19.47
N ALA A 364 11.69 4.55 -20.61
CA ALA A 364 13.14 4.68 -20.70
C ALA A 364 13.71 5.63 -19.64
N GLU A 365 13.05 6.76 -19.41
CA GLU A 365 13.45 7.75 -18.41
C GLU A 365 13.34 7.20 -16.98
N ARG A 366 12.17 6.66 -16.58
CA ARG A 366 11.88 6.21 -15.21
C ARG A 366 12.67 4.96 -14.83
N PHE A 367 12.85 4.06 -15.78
CA PHE A 367 13.55 2.79 -15.58
C PHE A 367 15.04 2.85 -15.95
N ASP A 368 15.56 4.02 -16.31
CA ASP A 368 16.93 4.17 -16.85
C ASP A 368 17.25 3.10 -17.91
N ALA A 369 16.25 2.85 -18.80
CA ALA A 369 16.33 1.77 -19.76
C ALA A 369 17.10 2.20 -21.02
N LYS A 370 18.05 1.37 -21.41
CA LYS A 370 18.81 1.43 -22.66
C LYS A 370 18.60 0.14 -23.43
N ALA A 371 18.87 0.13 -24.73
CA ALA A 371 18.73 -1.09 -25.54
C ALA A 371 19.43 -2.28 -24.86
N GLY A 372 18.69 -3.36 -24.66
CA GLY A 372 19.11 -4.56 -23.93
C GLY A 372 18.73 -4.59 -22.47
N THR A 373 18.40 -3.44 -21.83
CA THR A 373 18.03 -3.41 -20.42
C THR A 373 16.87 -4.34 -20.14
N ALA A 374 17.03 -5.20 -19.14
CA ALA A 374 16.04 -6.18 -18.71
C ALA A 374 15.65 -5.99 -17.24
N TYR A 375 14.37 -6.15 -16.94
CA TYR A 375 13.79 -6.13 -15.60
C TYR A 375 13.03 -7.40 -15.35
N LEU A 376 13.25 -8.05 -14.22
CA LEU A 376 12.39 -9.12 -13.70
C LEU A 376 11.37 -8.49 -12.73
N ILE A 377 10.10 -8.63 -13.06
CA ILE A 377 8.99 -8.08 -12.30
C ILE A 377 8.22 -9.21 -11.62
N ARG A 378 7.90 -9.01 -10.35
CA ARG A 378 7.09 -9.91 -9.52
C ARG A 378 5.60 -9.78 -9.87
N PRO A 379 4.77 -10.79 -9.50
CA PRO A 379 3.32 -10.73 -9.70
C PRO A 379 2.63 -9.52 -9.03
N ASP A 380 3.18 -9.00 -7.94
CA ASP A 380 2.74 -7.81 -7.20
C ASP A 380 3.43 -6.50 -7.68
N GLN A 381 3.89 -6.48 -8.93
CA GLN A 381 4.46 -5.29 -9.59
C GLN A 381 5.70 -4.70 -8.90
N HIS A 382 6.46 -5.50 -8.14
CA HIS A 382 7.74 -5.07 -7.61
C HIS A 382 8.89 -5.54 -8.51
N VAL A 383 9.92 -4.73 -8.61
CA VAL A 383 11.18 -5.09 -9.27
C VAL A 383 11.90 -6.14 -8.43
N ALA A 384 12.08 -7.36 -8.97
CA ALA A 384 12.87 -8.40 -8.32
C ALA A 384 14.36 -8.29 -8.66
N ALA A 385 14.65 -7.89 -9.90
CA ALA A 385 16.01 -7.75 -10.42
C ALA A 385 16.04 -6.88 -11.67
N ARG A 386 17.23 -6.36 -12.01
CA ARG A 386 17.45 -5.61 -13.26
C ARG A 386 18.88 -5.78 -13.77
N TRP A 387 19.05 -5.70 -15.09
CA TRP A 387 20.34 -5.86 -15.78
C TRP A 387 20.42 -4.97 -17.02
N ARG A 388 21.63 -4.60 -17.44
CA ARG A 388 21.86 -3.85 -18.67
C ARG A 388 21.70 -4.68 -19.94
N SER A 389 21.73 -6.01 -19.81
CA SER A 389 21.46 -6.95 -20.91
C SER A 389 20.72 -8.18 -20.40
N LEU A 390 19.85 -8.75 -21.23
CA LEU A 390 19.16 -9.98 -20.91
C LEU A 390 20.15 -11.14 -20.84
N ASP A 391 20.14 -11.86 -19.72
CA ASP A 391 20.90 -13.08 -19.48
C ASP A 391 19.95 -14.12 -18.86
N THR A 392 19.71 -15.20 -19.56
CA THR A 392 18.74 -16.23 -19.14
C THR A 392 19.12 -16.93 -17.84
N ASP A 393 20.43 -17.13 -17.59
CA ASP A 393 20.89 -17.79 -16.38
C ASP A 393 20.73 -16.88 -15.16
N LYS A 394 21.03 -15.58 -15.33
CA LYS A 394 20.75 -14.56 -14.29
C LYS A 394 19.26 -14.44 -13.99
N VAL A 395 18.40 -14.45 -15.01
CA VAL A 395 16.94 -14.43 -14.83
C VAL A 395 16.46 -15.68 -14.10
N ALA A 396 16.94 -16.87 -14.49
CA ALA A 396 16.61 -18.11 -13.83
C ALA A 396 17.02 -18.12 -12.34
N ALA A 397 18.23 -17.67 -12.05
CA ALA A 397 18.73 -17.53 -10.68
C ALA A 397 17.92 -16.52 -9.85
N ALA A 398 17.52 -15.38 -10.45
CA ALA A 398 16.69 -14.37 -9.79
C ALA A 398 15.27 -14.88 -9.55
N LEU A 399 14.67 -15.64 -10.47
CA LEU A 399 13.39 -16.32 -10.27
C LEU A 399 13.47 -17.34 -9.12
N ALA A 400 14.51 -18.16 -9.08
CA ALA A 400 14.73 -19.11 -8.00
C ALA A 400 14.85 -18.40 -6.64
N ARG A 401 15.57 -17.27 -6.59
CA ARG A 401 15.65 -16.44 -5.39
C ARG A 401 14.30 -15.85 -5.00
N ALA A 402 13.59 -15.23 -5.95
CA ALA A 402 12.29 -14.57 -5.73
C ALA A 402 11.18 -15.54 -5.30
N THR A 403 11.41 -16.84 -5.41
CA THR A 403 10.45 -17.89 -5.04
C THR A 403 11.00 -18.87 -3.99
N CYS A 404 12.13 -18.55 -3.37
CA CYS A 404 12.83 -19.38 -2.39
C CYS A 404 13.16 -20.81 -2.91
N ASN A 405 13.29 -20.98 -4.22
CA ASN A 405 13.67 -22.23 -4.88
C ASN A 405 15.19 -22.31 -5.14
N LEU A 406 16.00 -21.59 -4.38
CA LEU A 406 17.46 -21.72 -4.43
C LEU A 406 17.85 -23.11 -3.93
N PRO A 407 18.81 -23.80 -4.58
CA PRO A 407 19.28 -25.13 -4.16
C PRO A 407 19.96 -25.10 -2.79
#